data_ef5404a3299165eb12971d8f5be3c11b
#
_entry.id   ef5404a3299165eb12971d8f5be3c11b
#
_cell.length_a   1.000
_cell.length_b   1.000
_cell.length_c   1.000
_cell.angle_alpha   90.00
_cell.angle_beta   90.00
_cell.angle_gamma   90.00
#
_symmetry.space_group_name_H-M   'P 1'
#
loop_
_entity.id
_entity.type
_entity.pdbx_description
1 polymer ?
#
loop_
_entity_poly.entity_id
_entity_poly.type
_entity_poly.pdbx_seq_one_letter_code
_entity_poly.pdbx_strand_id
1 'polypeptide(L)'
;KVWETIEEIAKFIKKVDPNHPTATVIAGLDPSKVFMIKKYCPSIDILGINVYGAIENAPLNVRRYGWDKPYIVTEWGVNGPFEAKVNSWGAKIEPTNGFKANQRLRRYQRIIQKDKELCLGSYCFLWGQKQESTSTWHGMYLSNGHPTEAVDVMQYCWSGLWPKPRAPSIMEITLNGDNWKKNHVFKNREKVSLEYIY
;
A
#
# COMPACT_ATOMS: atom_id res chain seq x y z
N LYS A 1 4.30 -27.55 -9.76
CA LYS A 1 3.63 -27.02 -11.00
C LYS A 1 3.74 -25.50 -11.15
N VAL A 2 3.17 -24.67 -10.24
CA VAL A 2 3.16 -23.21 -10.44
C VAL A 2 4.58 -22.63 -10.57
N TRP A 3 5.47 -22.97 -9.67
CA TRP A 3 6.84 -22.45 -9.68
C TRP A 3 7.65 -22.93 -10.88
N GLU A 4 7.45 -24.17 -11.29
CA GLU A 4 8.09 -24.74 -12.50
C GLU A 4 7.63 -24.01 -13.76
N THR A 5 6.34 -23.71 -13.87
CA THR A 5 5.79 -22.90 -14.99
C THR A 5 6.34 -21.47 -15.00
N ILE A 6 6.48 -20.83 -13.83
CA ILE A 6 7.13 -19.51 -13.72
C ILE A 6 8.57 -19.57 -14.23
N GLU A 7 9.32 -20.59 -13.85
CA GLU A 7 10.70 -20.79 -14.31
C GLU A 7 10.78 -21.03 -15.83
N GLU A 8 9.91 -21.86 -16.39
CA GLU A 8 9.84 -22.11 -17.84
C GLU A 8 9.58 -20.80 -18.61
N ILE A 9 8.63 -19.98 -18.13
CA ILE A 9 8.33 -18.67 -18.72
C ILE A 9 9.53 -17.73 -18.60
N ALA A 10 10.16 -17.65 -17.43
CA ALA A 10 11.32 -16.79 -17.20
C ALA A 10 12.49 -17.18 -18.12
N LYS A 11 12.77 -18.49 -18.29
CA LYS A 11 13.77 -18.97 -19.23
C LYS A 11 13.43 -18.63 -20.67
N PHE A 12 12.17 -18.78 -21.05
CA PHE A 12 11.72 -18.41 -22.39
C PHE A 12 11.92 -16.92 -22.64
N ILE A 13 11.51 -16.05 -21.69
CA ILE A 13 11.71 -14.59 -21.80
C ILE A 13 13.19 -14.28 -21.98
N LYS A 14 14.08 -14.82 -21.15
CA LYS A 14 15.52 -14.60 -21.25
C LYS A 14 16.13 -15.08 -22.56
N LYS A 15 15.53 -16.07 -23.20
CA LYS A 15 15.96 -16.53 -24.53
C LYS A 15 15.57 -15.56 -25.63
N VAL A 16 14.39 -14.94 -25.53
CA VAL A 16 13.86 -14.01 -26.57
C VAL A 16 14.34 -12.59 -26.33
N ASP A 17 14.47 -12.20 -25.06
CA ASP A 17 14.89 -10.88 -24.63
C ASP A 17 15.91 -10.99 -23.47
N PRO A 18 17.18 -11.23 -23.78
CA PRO A 18 18.21 -11.41 -22.77
C PRO A 18 18.62 -10.14 -22.04
N ASN A 19 18.21 -8.96 -22.55
CA ASN A 19 18.64 -7.66 -22.03
C ASN A 19 17.75 -7.13 -20.92
N HIS A 20 16.55 -7.69 -20.71
CA HIS A 20 15.65 -7.24 -19.66
C HIS A 20 15.56 -8.25 -18.51
N PRO A 21 15.50 -7.76 -17.27
CA PRO A 21 15.31 -8.62 -16.10
C PRO A 21 13.89 -9.19 -16.05
N THR A 22 13.77 -10.41 -15.50
CA THR A 22 12.49 -11.07 -15.26
C THR A 22 12.05 -10.86 -13.81
N ALA A 23 10.76 -10.65 -13.59
CA ALA A 23 10.18 -10.48 -12.27
C ALA A 23 8.97 -11.39 -12.05
N THR A 24 8.74 -11.78 -10.80
CA THR A 24 7.49 -12.42 -10.35
C THR A 24 7.00 -11.76 -9.08
N VAL A 25 5.68 -11.77 -8.86
CA VAL A 25 5.05 -11.06 -7.75
C VAL A 25 4.42 -12.05 -6.77
N ILE A 26 4.59 -11.80 -5.47
CA ILE A 26 3.93 -12.54 -4.41
C ILE A 26 3.02 -11.61 -3.57
N ALA A 27 1.84 -12.12 -3.22
CA ALA A 27 0.96 -11.47 -2.27
C ALA A 27 1.43 -11.79 -0.84
N GLY A 28 1.90 -10.74 -0.14
CA GLY A 28 2.55 -10.87 1.16
C GLY A 28 3.96 -11.48 1.08
N LEU A 29 4.84 -10.98 1.93
CA LEU A 29 6.21 -11.51 2.05
C LEU A 29 6.23 -12.66 3.06
N ASP A 30 6.30 -13.87 2.55
CA ASP A 30 6.26 -15.13 3.31
C ASP A 30 7.52 -15.95 3.06
N PRO A 31 8.17 -16.52 4.11
CA PRO A 31 9.43 -17.26 3.97
C PRO A 31 9.30 -18.48 3.08
N SER A 32 8.15 -19.17 3.09
CA SER A 32 7.93 -20.35 2.26
C SER A 32 7.89 -20.00 0.76
N LYS A 33 7.22 -18.89 0.42
CA LYS A 33 7.17 -18.39 -0.97
C LYS A 33 8.55 -17.98 -1.47
N VAL A 34 9.32 -17.26 -0.65
CA VAL A 34 10.70 -16.86 -0.98
C VAL A 34 11.57 -18.10 -1.20
N PHE A 35 11.48 -19.09 -0.31
CA PHE A 35 12.19 -20.36 -0.47
C PHE A 35 11.83 -21.07 -1.78
N MET A 36 10.53 -21.13 -2.11
CA MET A 36 10.07 -21.80 -3.33
C MET A 36 10.56 -21.09 -4.59
N ILE A 37 10.55 -19.75 -4.62
CA ILE A 37 11.08 -18.99 -5.75
C ILE A 37 12.59 -19.23 -5.91
N LYS A 38 13.36 -19.12 -4.84
CA LYS A 38 14.82 -19.38 -4.88
C LYS A 38 15.13 -20.78 -5.39
N LYS A 39 14.37 -21.78 -4.95
CA LYS A 39 14.61 -23.17 -5.28
C LYS A 39 14.19 -23.55 -6.70
N TYR A 40 13.02 -23.05 -7.14
CA TYR A 40 12.39 -23.54 -8.37
C TYR A 40 12.35 -22.49 -9.50
N CYS A 41 12.66 -21.21 -9.20
CA CYS A 41 12.63 -20.13 -10.17
C CYS A 41 13.95 -19.34 -10.19
N PRO A 42 15.12 -19.98 -10.34
CA PRO A 42 16.41 -19.29 -10.30
C PRO A 42 16.60 -18.25 -11.41
N SER A 43 15.82 -18.35 -12.50
CA SER A 43 15.84 -17.38 -13.60
C SER A 43 15.11 -16.07 -13.28
N ILE A 44 14.40 -15.98 -12.16
CA ILE A 44 13.79 -14.72 -11.70
C ILE A 44 14.88 -13.81 -11.13
N ASP A 45 14.95 -12.59 -11.65
CA ASP A 45 15.94 -11.57 -11.24
C ASP A 45 15.41 -10.66 -10.13
N ILE A 46 14.12 -10.34 -10.17
CA ILE A 46 13.50 -9.35 -9.29
C ILE A 46 12.27 -9.96 -8.61
N LEU A 47 12.18 -9.80 -7.29
CA LEU A 47 11.00 -10.19 -6.53
C LEU A 47 10.04 -9.01 -6.39
N GLY A 48 8.82 -9.14 -6.92
CA GLY A 48 7.72 -8.23 -6.67
C GLY A 48 6.99 -8.62 -5.37
N ILE A 49 6.63 -7.64 -4.55
CA ILE A 49 5.98 -7.88 -3.26
C ILE A 49 4.76 -6.97 -3.13
N ASN A 50 3.56 -7.56 -3.01
CA ASN A 50 2.35 -6.84 -2.63
C ASN A 50 2.23 -6.87 -1.10
N VAL A 51 2.40 -5.72 -0.43
CA VAL A 51 2.44 -5.67 1.02
C VAL A 51 1.90 -4.35 1.56
N TYR A 52 1.04 -4.41 2.58
CA TYR A 52 0.37 -3.25 3.18
C TYR A 52 0.88 -2.98 4.61
N GLY A 53 0.19 -3.42 5.67
CA GLY A 53 0.64 -3.17 7.04
C GLY A 53 2.00 -3.77 7.37
N ALA A 54 2.28 -4.95 6.83
CA ALA A 54 3.56 -5.64 7.03
C ALA A 54 4.76 -5.01 6.27
N ILE A 55 4.55 -3.97 5.47
CA ILE A 55 5.63 -3.28 4.72
C ILE A 55 6.74 -2.77 5.66
N GLU A 56 6.40 -2.41 6.88
CA GLU A 56 7.34 -1.83 7.84
C GLU A 56 8.52 -2.77 8.15
N ASN A 57 8.31 -4.08 7.99
CA ASN A 57 9.34 -5.10 8.17
C ASN A 57 9.87 -5.67 6.84
N ALA A 58 9.42 -5.19 5.70
CA ALA A 58 9.76 -5.80 4.40
C ALA A 58 11.27 -5.83 4.13
N PRO A 59 12.08 -4.76 4.31
CA PRO A 59 13.52 -4.80 4.07
C PRO A 59 14.26 -5.82 4.93
N LEU A 60 13.84 -5.94 6.20
CA LEU A 60 14.41 -6.92 7.13
C LEU A 60 14.02 -8.35 6.73
N ASN A 61 12.75 -8.56 6.42
CA ASN A 61 12.22 -9.88 6.10
C ASN A 61 12.72 -10.41 4.75
N VAL A 62 12.91 -9.55 3.75
CA VAL A 62 13.53 -9.91 2.48
C VAL A 62 14.88 -10.60 2.73
N ARG A 63 15.73 -9.96 3.53
CA ARG A 63 17.06 -10.49 3.89
C ARG A 63 16.96 -11.73 4.79
N ARG A 64 16.12 -11.67 5.81
CA ARG A 64 15.92 -12.78 6.76
C ARG A 64 15.42 -14.06 6.09
N TYR A 65 14.59 -13.93 5.06
CA TYR A 65 14.09 -15.08 4.28
C TYR A 65 15.06 -15.52 3.19
N GLY A 66 16.22 -14.84 3.11
CA GLY A 66 17.33 -15.23 2.27
C GLY A 66 17.19 -14.78 0.81
N TRP A 67 16.34 -13.80 0.49
CA TRP A 67 16.35 -13.19 -0.82
C TRP A 67 17.51 -12.19 -0.91
N ASP A 68 18.41 -12.44 -1.83
CA ASP A 68 19.70 -11.75 -2.01
C ASP A 68 19.79 -10.99 -3.36
N LYS A 69 18.70 -10.98 -4.12
CA LYS A 69 18.56 -10.24 -5.38
C LYS A 69 17.68 -8.99 -5.15
N PRO A 70 17.60 -8.09 -6.14
CA PRO A 70 16.70 -6.93 -6.06
C PRO A 70 15.23 -7.30 -5.83
N TYR A 71 14.49 -6.38 -5.20
CA TYR A 71 13.04 -6.46 -5.10
C TYR A 71 12.36 -5.13 -5.41
N ILE A 72 11.08 -5.20 -5.79
CA ILE A 72 10.20 -4.05 -5.99
C ILE A 72 8.97 -4.25 -5.11
N VAL A 73 8.53 -3.21 -4.41
CA VAL A 73 7.23 -3.24 -3.74
C VAL A 73 6.15 -2.92 -4.78
N THR A 74 5.52 -3.97 -5.31
CA THR A 74 4.60 -3.88 -6.46
C THR A 74 3.20 -3.42 -6.08
N GLU A 75 2.80 -3.60 -4.82
CA GLU A 75 1.62 -2.96 -4.23
C GLU A 75 1.90 -2.56 -2.80
N TRP A 76 1.62 -1.32 -2.45
CA TRP A 76 1.64 -0.82 -1.08
C TRP A 76 0.76 0.42 -0.95
N GLY A 77 0.42 0.77 0.28
CA GLY A 77 -0.39 1.96 0.55
C GLY A 77 -0.70 2.08 2.02
N VAL A 78 -1.96 2.30 2.34
CA VAL A 78 -2.49 2.25 3.71
C VAL A 78 -2.78 0.80 4.12
N ASN A 79 -3.05 0.57 5.40
CA ASN A 79 -3.54 -0.74 5.82
C ASN A 79 -4.82 -1.11 5.07
N GLY A 80 -4.92 -2.35 4.61
CA GLY A 80 -6.09 -2.83 3.92
C GLY A 80 -7.30 -3.01 4.84
N PRO A 81 -8.52 -3.13 4.28
CA PRO A 81 -9.71 -3.41 5.06
C PRO A 81 -9.62 -4.70 5.87
N PHE A 82 -8.83 -5.67 5.40
CA PHE A 82 -8.57 -6.93 6.08
C PHE A 82 -7.69 -6.78 7.34
N GLU A 83 -6.97 -5.67 7.48
CA GLU A 83 -6.16 -5.31 8.64
C GLU A 83 -6.87 -4.31 9.58
N ALA A 84 -8.04 -3.81 9.18
CA ALA A 84 -8.74 -2.76 9.91
C ALA A 84 -9.54 -3.31 11.09
N LYS A 85 -9.66 -2.48 12.13
CA LYS A 85 -10.61 -2.74 13.21
C LYS A 85 -12.05 -2.69 12.69
N VAL A 86 -12.94 -3.39 13.36
CA VAL A 86 -14.37 -3.35 13.11
C VAL A 86 -15.09 -2.66 14.28
N ASN A 87 -16.21 -2.03 14.01
CA ASN A 87 -17.11 -1.51 15.03
C ASN A 87 -18.03 -2.62 15.59
N SER A 88 -18.93 -2.27 16.51
CA SER A 88 -19.79 -3.26 17.19
C SER A 88 -20.78 -3.99 16.27
N TRP A 89 -21.05 -3.49 15.08
CA TRP A 89 -21.89 -4.15 14.08
C TRP A 89 -21.14 -4.65 12.85
N GLY A 90 -19.80 -4.84 12.99
CA GLY A 90 -18.97 -5.51 11.99
C GLY A 90 -18.50 -4.63 10.81
N ALA A 91 -18.82 -3.34 10.81
CA ALA A 91 -18.31 -2.45 9.77
C ALA A 91 -16.84 -2.12 9.98
N LYS A 92 -16.05 -2.12 8.91
CA LYS A 92 -14.64 -1.75 8.94
C LYS A 92 -14.49 -0.26 9.20
N ILE A 93 -13.56 0.10 10.08
CA ILE A 93 -13.27 1.50 10.42
C ILE A 93 -12.20 2.03 9.47
N GLU A 94 -12.59 2.84 8.50
CA GLU A 94 -11.66 3.50 7.59
C GLU A 94 -10.99 4.70 8.27
N PRO A 95 -9.66 4.84 8.19
CA PRO A 95 -8.97 6.04 8.66
C PRO A 95 -9.29 7.27 7.81
N THR A 96 -9.14 8.46 8.39
CA THR A 96 -9.29 9.74 7.67
C THR A 96 -8.26 9.87 6.54
N ASN A 97 -8.53 10.72 5.54
CA ASN A 97 -7.62 10.89 4.41
C ASN A 97 -6.25 11.46 4.84
N GLY A 98 -6.21 12.40 5.79
CA GLY A 98 -4.96 12.92 6.33
C GLY A 98 -4.15 11.86 7.06
N PHE A 99 -4.79 11.00 7.85
CA PHE A 99 -4.11 9.86 8.46
C PHE A 99 -3.53 8.90 7.40
N LYS A 100 -4.31 8.58 6.38
CA LYS A 100 -3.87 7.71 5.27
C LYS A 100 -2.71 8.32 4.47
N ALA A 101 -2.75 9.63 4.23
CA ALA A 101 -1.68 10.36 3.55
C ALA A 101 -0.38 10.33 4.37
N ASN A 102 -0.46 10.63 5.67
CA ASN A 102 0.69 10.55 6.58
C ASN A 102 1.28 9.13 6.68
N GLN A 103 0.44 8.10 6.63
CA GLN A 103 0.91 6.70 6.64
C GLN A 103 1.71 6.39 5.38
N ARG A 104 1.25 6.85 4.19
CA ARG A 104 2.00 6.71 2.93
C ARG A 104 3.34 7.43 2.97
N LEU A 105 3.35 8.68 3.42
CA LEU A 105 4.59 9.47 3.54
C LEU A 105 5.64 8.76 4.39
N ARG A 106 5.25 8.33 5.59
CA ARG A 106 6.15 7.64 6.51
C ARG A 106 6.68 6.33 5.93
N ARG A 107 5.81 5.52 5.30
CA ARG A 107 6.21 4.25 4.68
C ARG A 107 7.17 4.46 3.53
N TYR A 108 6.90 5.41 2.66
CA TYR A 108 7.82 5.73 1.58
C TYR A 108 9.20 6.13 2.09
N GLN A 109 9.25 7.12 2.97
CA GLN A 109 10.51 7.68 3.46
C GLN A 109 11.31 6.69 4.32
N ARG A 110 10.66 5.95 5.21
CA ARG A 110 11.32 5.10 6.18
C ARG A 110 11.65 3.70 5.67
N ILE A 111 10.91 3.22 4.69
CA ILE A 111 11.01 1.84 4.23
C ILE A 111 11.53 1.79 2.80
N ILE A 112 10.78 2.34 1.85
CA ILE A 112 11.09 2.23 0.43
C ILE A 112 12.35 3.03 0.06
N GLN A 113 12.36 4.31 0.38
CA GLN A 113 13.47 5.19 0.04
C GLN A 113 14.76 4.88 0.82
N LYS A 114 14.64 4.26 1.99
CA LYS A 114 15.79 3.97 2.86
C LYS A 114 16.55 2.72 2.43
N ASP A 115 15.89 1.71 1.88
CA ASP A 115 16.54 0.48 1.40
C ASP A 115 17.09 0.65 -0.03
N LYS A 116 18.21 1.33 -0.14
CA LYS A 116 18.87 1.60 -1.44
C LYS A 116 19.69 0.43 -1.98
N GLU A 117 19.88 -0.61 -1.19
CA GLU A 117 20.72 -1.75 -1.55
C GLU A 117 19.96 -2.75 -2.43
N LEU A 118 18.76 -3.13 -2.03
CA LEU A 118 17.98 -4.17 -2.71
C LEU A 118 16.65 -3.67 -3.26
N CYS A 119 16.04 -2.60 -2.70
CA CYS A 119 14.77 -2.07 -3.15
C CYS A 119 14.95 -1.17 -4.36
N LEU A 120 14.49 -1.62 -5.54
CA LEU A 120 14.56 -0.83 -6.78
C LEU A 120 13.50 0.28 -6.83
N GLY A 121 12.46 0.19 -6.02
CA GLY A 121 11.37 1.16 -6.00
C GLY A 121 10.02 0.55 -5.65
N SER A 122 8.94 1.28 -5.96
CA SER A 122 7.62 0.84 -5.57
C SER A 122 6.50 1.41 -6.43
N TYR A 123 5.35 0.71 -6.42
CA TYR A 123 4.10 1.14 -7.03
C TYR A 123 3.05 1.31 -5.93
N CYS A 124 2.63 2.56 -5.69
CA CYS A 124 1.61 2.86 -4.68
C CYS A 124 0.22 2.43 -5.17
N PHE A 125 -0.46 1.64 -4.38
CA PHE A 125 -1.82 1.22 -4.65
C PHE A 125 -2.80 2.18 -3.98
N LEU A 126 -3.78 2.82 -4.68
CA LEU A 126 -4.01 2.61 -6.11
C LEU A 126 -4.11 3.99 -6.78
N TRP A 127 -3.48 4.14 -7.94
CA TRP A 127 -3.62 5.33 -8.79
C TRP A 127 -4.97 5.31 -9.50
N GLY A 128 -5.97 5.92 -8.87
CA GLY A 128 -7.37 5.91 -9.32
C GLY A 128 -8.34 5.74 -8.15
N GLN A 129 -9.51 5.16 -8.44
CA GLN A 129 -10.58 4.89 -7.50
C GLN A 129 -11.06 3.45 -7.64
N LYS A 130 -11.34 2.79 -6.54
CA LYS A 130 -11.84 1.41 -6.49
C LYS A 130 -12.73 1.22 -5.27
N GLN A 131 -13.85 0.55 -5.44
CA GLN A 131 -14.70 0.11 -4.33
C GLN A 131 -14.06 -1.10 -3.64
N GLU A 132 -13.57 -0.90 -2.41
CA GLU A 132 -13.02 -1.95 -1.56
C GLU A 132 -13.31 -1.64 -0.10
N SER A 133 -14.35 -2.22 0.46
CA SER A 133 -15.10 -1.80 1.67
C SER A 133 -15.77 -0.43 1.49
N THR A 134 -15.00 0.59 1.20
CA THR A 134 -15.47 1.93 0.81
C THR A 134 -14.85 2.31 -0.54
N SER A 135 -15.35 3.35 -1.17
CA SER A 135 -14.80 3.87 -2.42
C SER A 135 -13.50 4.67 -2.23
N THR A 136 -13.19 5.05 -1.00
CA THR A 136 -12.06 5.92 -0.62
C THR A 136 -10.92 5.18 0.08
N TRP A 137 -11.05 3.87 0.32
CA TRP A 137 -10.08 3.13 1.16
C TRP A 137 -8.66 3.24 0.64
N HIS A 138 -8.43 2.81 -0.60
CA HIS A 138 -7.11 2.82 -1.25
C HIS A 138 -6.98 3.93 -2.29
N GLY A 139 -8.10 4.43 -2.81
CA GLY A 139 -8.12 5.39 -3.90
C GLY A 139 -7.32 6.66 -3.62
N MET A 140 -6.48 7.04 -4.57
CA MET A 140 -5.78 8.32 -4.54
C MET A 140 -6.61 9.43 -5.18
N TYR A 141 -7.65 9.05 -5.91
CA TYR A 141 -8.64 9.96 -6.50
C TYR A 141 -10.05 9.63 -6.02
N LEU A 142 -10.89 10.63 -5.97
CA LEU A 142 -12.33 10.47 -5.78
C LEU A 142 -12.99 10.01 -7.08
N SER A 143 -14.24 9.53 -7.01
CA SER A 143 -14.98 9.05 -8.18
C SER A 143 -15.19 10.12 -9.26
N ASN A 144 -15.17 11.40 -8.89
CA ASN A 144 -15.24 12.53 -9.81
C ASN A 144 -13.91 12.98 -10.39
N GLY A 145 -12.82 12.25 -10.11
CA GLY A 145 -11.46 12.53 -10.59
C GLY A 145 -10.67 13.55 -9.77
N HIS A 146 -11.23 14.11 -8.69
CA HIS A 146 -10.48 15.02 -7.83
C HIS A 146 -9.40 14.25 -7.03
N PRO A 147 -8.17 14.79 -6.94
CA PRO A 147 -7.11 14.19 -6.13
C PRO A 147 -7.42 14.27 -4.64
N THR A 148 -7.01 13.26 -3.91
CA THR A 148 -6.94 13.30 -2.45
C THR A 148 -5.55 13.73 -2.01
N GLU A 149 -5.36 14.00 -0.72
CA GLU A 149 -4.04 14.30 -0.16
C GLU A 149 -2.99 13.20 -0.43
N ALA A 150 -3.42 11.97 -0.75
CA ALA A 150 -2.52 10.90 -1.14
C ALA A 150 -1.73 11.22 -2.41
N VAL A 151 -2.34 11.92 -3.38
CA VAL A 151 -1.64 12.38 -4.61
C VAL A 151 -0.56 13.38 -4.26
N ASP A 152 -0.86 14.35 -3.40
CA ASP A 152 0.10 15.37 -2.96
C ASP A 152 1.31 14.74 -2.28
N VAL A 153 1.06 13.79 -1.39
CA VAL A 153 2.11 13.04 -0.70
C VAL A 153 2.97 12.26 -1.68
N MET A 154 2.36 11.56 -2.64
CA MET A 154 3.13 10.79 -3.61
C MET A 154 3.91 11.69 -4.57
N GLN A 155 3.35 12.83 -4.97
CA GLN A 155 4.12 13.83 -5.72
C GLN A 155 5.35 14.28 -4.94
N TYR A 156 5.18 14.62 -3.67
CA TYR A 156 6.32 14.98 -2.81
C TYR A 156 7.33 13.84 -2.66
N CYS A 157 6.87 12.62 -2.44
CA CYS A 157 7.74 11.45 -2.33
C CYS A 157 8.61 11.22 -3.56
N TRP A 158 8.07 11.45 -4.75
CA TRP A 158 8.77 11.20 -6.01
C TRP A 158 9.61 12.36 -6.51
N SER A 159 9.17 13.61 -6.26
CA SER A 159 9.82 14.82 -6.80
C SER A 159 10.56 15.67 -5.77
N GLY A 160 10.28 15.46 -4.47
CA GLY A 160 10.74 16.36 -3.39
C GLY A 160 9.96 17.67 -3.29
N LEU A 161 8.94 17.88 -4.14
CA LEU A 161 8.19 19.13 -4.22
C LEU A 161 6.71 18.92 -3.89
N TRP A 162 6.20 19.70 -2.95
CA TRP A 162 4.78 19.72 -2.66
C TRP A 162 3.99 20.45 -3.75
N PRO A 163 2.82 19.93 -4.18
CA PRO A 163 1.96 20.64 -5.13
C PRO A 163 1.40 21.92 -4.52
N LYS A 164 1.00 22.85 -5.40
CA LYS A 164 0.27 24.07 -5.04
C LYS A 164 -0.84 24.30 -6.06
N PRO A 165 -2.14 24.38 -5.63
CA PRO A 165 -2.64 24.17 -4.26
C PRO A 165 -2.55 22.71 -3.81
N ARG A 166 -2.68 22.49 -2.51
CA ARG A 166 -2.76 21.15 -1.92
C ARG A 166 -4.22 20.72 -1.77
N ALA A 167 -4.45 19.41 -1.83
CA ALA A 167 -5.74 18.83 -1.46
C ALA A 167 -6.02 19.04 0.04
N PRO A 168 -7.31 19.21 0.45
CA PRO A 168 -7.66 19.31 1.86
C PRO A 168 -7.24 18.07 2.65
N SER A 169 -6.66 18.31 3.85
CA SER A 169 -6.28 17.26 4.78
C SER A 169 -7.29 17.22 5.93
N ILE A 170 -7.89 16.07 6.19
CA ILE A 170 -8.75 15.85 7.36
C ILE A 170 -8.07 14.82 8.24
N MET A 171 -7.58 15.28 9.39
CA MET A 171 -6.87 14.44 10.35
C MET A 171 -7.82 13.75 11.33
N GLU A 172 -8.82 14.47 11.80
CA GLU A 172 -9.79 13.98 12.77
C GLU A 172 -11.20 14.49 12.46
N ILE A 173 -12.18 13.64 12.77
CA ILE A 173 -13.59 13.97 12.72
C ILE A 173 -14.19 13.62 14.08
N THR A 174 -14.98 14.51 14.67
CA THR A 174 -15.73 14.24 15.89
C THR A 174 -17.24 14.40 15.65
N LEU A 175 -18.03 13.63 16.38
CA LEU A 175 -19.48 13.72 16.45
C LEU A 175 -19.87 14.03 17.89
N ASN A 176 -20.50 15.21 18.13
CA ASN A 176 -20.84 15.69 19.47
C ASN A 176 -19.64 15.66 20.44
N GLY A 177 -18.44 16.01 19.95
CA GLY A 177 -17.19 15.99 20.71
C GLY A 177 -16.55 14.59 20.88
N ASP A 178 -17.23 13.52 20.46
CA ASP A 178 -16.69 12.17 20.50
C ASP A 178 -15.94 11.81 19.21
N ASN A 179 -14.86 11.06 19.37
CA ASN A 179 -14.04 10.61 18.25
C ASN A 179 -14.84 9.72 17.28
N TRP A 180 -14.68 9.92 15.99
CA TRP A 180 -15.33 9.18 14.91
C TRP A 180 -15.15 7.64 14.98
N LYS A 181 -14.17 7.15 15.73
CA LYS A 181 -13.91 5.71 15.93
C LYS A 181 -14.88 5.06 16.92
N LYS A 182 -15.59 5.87 17.73
CA LYS A 182 -16.63 5.35 18.63
C LYS A 182 -17.88 4.98 17.84
N ASN A 183 -18.66 4.07 18.42
CA ASN A 183 -19.99 3.79 17.90
C ASN A 183 -20.96 4.90 18.33
N HIS A 184 -21.55 5.55 17.36
CA HIS A 184 -22.54 6.62 17.60
C HIS A 184 -23.94 6.08 17.30
N VAL A 185 -24.85 6.26 18.26
CA VAL A 185 -26.27 5.90 18.12
C VAL A 185 -27.08 7.17 18.40
N PHE A 186 -27.87 7.59 17.43
CA PHE A 186 -28.68 8.80 17.52
C PHE A 186 -30.17 8.45 17.50
N LYS A 187 -30.97 9.22 18.26
CA LYS A 187 -32.43 9.16 18.16
C LYS A 187 -32.87 9.90 16.91
N ASN A 188 -34.02 9.51 16.37
CA ASN A 188 -34.61 10.22 15.23
C ASN A 188 -34.77 11.71 15.55
N ARG A 189 -34.35 12.60 14.64
CA ARG A 189 -34.36 14.06 14.77
C ARG A 189 -33.41 14.62 15.85
N GLU A 190 -32.50 13.87 16.41
CA GLU A 190 -31.45 14.37 17.28
C GLU A 190 -30.52 15.31 16.50
N LYS A 191 -30.17 16.46 17.08
CA LYS A 191 -29.17 17.36 16.49
C LYS A 191 -27.78 16.81 16.75
N VAL A 192 -26.98 16.76 15.68
CA VAL A 192 -25.60 16.24 15.70
C VAL A 192 -24.66 17.38 15.31
N SER A 193 -23.62 17.59 16.11
CA SER A 193 -22.50 18.47 15.76
C SER A 193 -21.40 17.63 15.10
N LEU A 194 -20.98 18.05 13.91
CA LEU A 194 -19.85 17.48 13.20
C LEU A 194 -18.70 18.49 13.19
N GLU A 195 -17.57 18.09 13.73
CA GLU A 195 -16.36 18.89 13.73
C GLU A 195 -15.23 18.14 13.05
N TYR A 196 -14.31 18.85 12.41
CA TYR A 196 -13.14 18.26 11.76
C TYR A 196 -11.91 19.14 11.97
N ILE A 197 -10.78 18.46 12.13
CA ILE A 197 -9.45 19.07 12.28
C ILE A 197 -8.66 18.82 10.99
N TYR A 198 -8.13 19.90 10.45
CA TYR A 198 -7.26 19.90 9.28
C TYR A 198 -5.81 19.56 9.62
#